data_71c08dd580166791a9177c4d26b4dc98
#
_entry.id   71c08dd580166791a9177c4d26b4dc98
#
_cell.length_a   1.000
_cell.length_b   1.000
_cell.length_c   1.000
_cell.angle_alpha   90.00
_cell.angle_beta   90.00
_cell.angle_gamma   90.00
#
_symmetry.space_group_name_H-M   'P 1'
#
loop_
_entity.id
_entity.type
_entity.pdbx_description
1 polymer ?
#
loop_
_entity_poly.entity_id
_entity_poly.type
_entity_poly.pdbx_seq_one_letter_code
_entity_poly.pdbx_strand_id
1 'polypeptide(L)'
;MWRYYRQVARNIQAIINMNLNPDGTIKDFGILQAQLDNYANALPAPTASLWSKIISNNAVLLARDFKKAAGLRIDMQSPQMIALVNKLVQEKVDVIKTLPNNAALEAQKLSAQIALETGARHETLVAKIQGMTPGYPEYAARRIARTEVARTQSTLVQAQAQSVGIDQYVWHTVEDESVRASHQAMDGKVCSFSNPPEVEPGKYYNPGGTYNCRCFAVPLLPNNA
;
A
#
# COMPACT_ATOMS: atom_id res chain seq x y z
N MET A 1 -1.46 8.79 -7.00
CA MET A 1 -0.68 7.94 -6.05
C MET A 1 0.45 7.19 -6.75
N TRP A 2 0.19 6.34 -7.72
CA TRP A 2 1.21 5.56 -8.41
C TRP A 2 2.40 6.38 -8.93
N ARG A 3 2.17 7.54 -9.55
CA ARG A 3 3.24 8.43 -10.05
C ARG A 3 4.22 8.84 -8.96
N TYR A 4 3.73 9.14 -7.75
CA TYR A 4 4.56 9.52 -6.62
C TYR A 4 5.44 8.35 -6.15
N TYR A 5 4.86 7.18 -5.90
CA TYR A 5 5.63 6.00 -5.50
C TYR A 5 6.64 5.57 -6.55
N ARG A 6 6.29 5.68 -7.84
CA ARG A 6 7.20 5.43 -8.94
C ARG A 6 8.39 6.41 -8.95
N GLN A 7 8.16 7.69 -8.65
CA GLN A 7 9.25 8.66 -8.53
C GLN A 7 10.15 8.34 -7.36
N VAL A 8 9.60 7.97 -6.21
CA VAL A 8 10.36 7.50 -5.05
C VAL A 8 11.25 6.30 -5.43
N ALA A 9 10.68 5.31 -6.10
CA ALA A 9 11.42 4.14 -6.55
C ALA A 9 12.58 4.48 -7.51
N ARG A 10 12.34 5.41 -8.45
CA ARG A 10 13.39 5.88 -9.39
C ARG A 10 14.52 6.59 -8.67
N ASN A 11 14.19 7.42 -7.69
CA ASN A 11 15.21 8.12 -6.90
C ASN A 11 16.05 7.13 -6.09
N ILE A 12 15.42 6.12 -5.48
CA ILE A 12 16.11 5.03 -4.80
C ILE A 12 17.05 4.31 -5.76
N GLN A 13 16.58 3.94 -6.94
CA GLN A 13 17.40 3.27 -7.96
C GLN A 13 18.58 4.14 -8.41
N ALA A 14 18.38 5.44 -8.59
CA ALA A 14 19.45 6.36 -8.94
C ALA A 14 20.53 6.41 -7.84
N ILE A 15 20.14 6.44 -6.57
CA ILE A 15 21.07 6.39 -5.44
C ILE A 15 21.87 5.08 -5.45
N ILE A 16 21.21 3.94 -5.66
CA ILE A 16 21.90 2.64 -5.78
C ILE A 16 22.92 2.68 -6.92
N ASN A 17 22.51 3.08 -8.11
CA ASN A 17 23.37 3.07 -9.31
C ASN A 17 24.62 3.95 -9.15
N MET A 18 24.53 5.09 -8.48
CA MET A 18 25.69 5.95 -8.17
C MET A 18 26.71 5.25 -7.27
N ASN A 19 26.29 4.27 -6.49
CA ASN A 19 27.11 3.54 -5.55
C ASN A 19 27.57 2.15 -6.05
N LEU A 20 27.37 1.85 -7.34
CA LEU A 20 27.85 0.59 -7.95
C LEU A 20 29.21 0.76 -8.62
N ASN A 21 30.02 -0.29 -8.53
CA ASN A 21 31.16 -0.53 -9.37
C ASN A 21 30.71 -0.97 -10.78
N PRO A 22 31.64 -0.96 -11.79
CA PRO A 22 31.31 -1.45 -13.13
C PRO A 22 30.86 -2.92 -13.17
N ASP A 23 31.32 -3.74 -12.25
CA ASP A 23 30.94 -5.15 -12.11
C ASP A 23 29.60 -5.37 -11.39
N GLY A 24 28.91 -4.30 -10.99
CA GLY A 24 27.62 -4.34 -10.29
C GLY A 24 27.72 -4.54 -8.78
N THR A 25 28.92 -4.63 -8.22
CA THR A 25 29.08 -4.67 -6.75
C THR A 25 28.95 -3.27 -6.15
N ILE A 26 28.59 -3.20 -4.86
CA ILE A 26 28.49 -1.92 -4.13
C ILE A 26 29.89 -1.43 -3.78
N LYS A 27 30.19 -0.14 -4.06
CA LYS A 27 31.45 0.52 -3.73
C LYS A 27 31.70 0.59 -2.23
N ASP A 28 30.71 1.11 -1.50
CA ASP A 28 30.71 1.24 -0.04
C ASP A 28 29.25 1.16 0.46
N PHE A 29 28.97 0.13 1.24
CA PHE A 29 27.61 -0.07 1.75
C PHE A 29 27.22 0.98 2.80
N GLY A 30 28.17 1.45 3.60
CA GLY A 30 27.92 2.50 4.61
C GLY A 30 27.49 3.81 3.97
N ILE A 31 28.15 4.21 2.87
CA ILE A 31 27.78 5.40 2.10
C ILE A 31 26.41 5.22 1.45
N LEU A 32 26.16 4.10 0.80
CA LEU A 32 24.87 3.78 0.21
C LEU A 32 23.75 3.84 1.25
N GLN A 33 23.93 3.20 2.40
CA GLN A 33 22.95 3.19 3.50
C GLN A 33 22.67 4.61 3.98
N ALA A 34 23.72 5.41 4.25
CA ALA A 34 23.55 6.79 4.72
C ALA A 34 22.78 7.67 3.71
N GLN A 35 23.02 7.51 2.42
CA GLN A 35 22.29 8.24 1.37
C GLN A 35 20.83 7.82 1.30
N LEU A 36 20.53 6.54 1.43
CA LEU A 36 19.15 6.03 1.44
C LEU A 36 18.41 6.42 2.73
N ASP A 37 19.08 6.45 3.89
CA ASP A 37 18.52 6.95 5.15
C ASP A 37 18.18 8.44 5.07
N ASN A 38 19.08 9.25 4.51
CA ASN A 38 18.81 10.68 4.27
C ASN A 38 17.61 10.87 3.34
N TYR A 39 17.50 10.07 2.29
CA TYR A 39 16.35 10.10 1.41
C TYR A 39 15.07 9.67 2.13
N ALA A 40 15.11 8.59 2.92
CA ALA A 40 13.98 8.15 3.74
C ALA A 40 13.48 9.26 4.69
N ASN A 41 14.39 10.03 5.29
CA ASN A 41 14.08 11.14 6.17
C ASN A 41 13.44 12.34 5.46
N ALA A 42 13.64 12.49 4.15
CA ALA A 42 13.01 13.53 3.34
C ALA A 42 11.59 13.21 2.86
N LEU A 43 11.15 11.94 2.94
CA LEU A 43 9.87 11.47 2.41
C LEU A 43 8.62 11.84 3.25
N PRO A 44 8.67 12.03 4.59
CA PRO A 44 7.48 12.23 5.41
C PRO A 44 6.59 13.39 4.97
N ALA A 45 7.15 14.59 4.81
CA ALA A 45 6.36 15.78 4.51
C ALA A 45 5.62 15.72 3.16
N PRO A 46 6.27 15.40 2.02
CA PRO A 46 5.55 15.25 0.75
C PRO A 46 4.54 14.10 0.78
N THR A 47 4.84 12.99 1.49
CA THR A 47 3.93 11.86 1.64
C THR A 47 2.69 12.26 2.43
N ALA A 48 2.86 12.90 3.58
CA ALA A 48 1.75 13.36 4.42
C ALA A 48 0.85 14.34 3.65
N SER A 49 1.42 15.33 2.96
CA SER A 49 0.66 16.30 2.15
C SER A 49 -0.18 15.61 1.07
N LEU A 50 0.40 14.66 0.34
CA LEU A 50 -0.30 13.93 -0.71
C LEU A 50 -1.42 13.05 -0.16
N TRP A 51 -1.13 12.27 0.88
CA TRP A 51 -2.12 11.36 1.46
C TRP A 51 -3.23 12.07 2.20
N SER A 52 -2.95 13.17 2.89
CA SER A 52 -3.97 14.00 3.52
C SER A 52 -5.02 14.45 2.51
N LYS A 53 -4.60 14.97 1.34
CA LYS A 53 -5.53 15.37 0.28
C LYS A 53 -6.36 14.19 -0.24
N ILE A 54 -5.73 13.05 -0.49
CA ILE A 54 -6.40 11.86 -1.05
C ILE A 54 -7.40 11.30 -0.04
N ILE A 55 -7.00 11.12 1.22
CA ILE A 55 -7.85 10.55 2.26
C ILE A 55 -9.05 11.47 2.52
N SER A 56 -8.82 12.77 2.70
CA SER A 56 -9.90 13.73 2.94
C SER A 56 -10.89 13.80 1.78
N ASN A 57 -10.40 13.85 0.54
CA ASN A 57 -11.27 13.85 -0.63
C ASN A 57 -12.10 12.57 -0.74
N ASN A 58 -11.48 11.40 -0.56
CA ASN A 58 -12.19 10.12 -0.60
C ASN A 58 -13.24 10.02 0.52
N ALA A 59 -12.91 10.47 1.73
CA ALA A 59 -13.84 10.46 2.85
C ALA A 59 -15.06 11.34 2.59
N VAL A 60 -14.88 12.53 2.00
CA VAL A 60 -15.99 13.43 1.62
C VAL A 60 -16.85 12.81 0.50
N LEU A 61 -16.23 12.22 -0.53
CA LEU A 61 -16.96 11.56 -1.61
C LEU A 61 -17.83 10.41 -1.07
N LEU A 62 -17.24 9.57 -0.24
CA LEU A 62 -17.93 8.43 0.37
C LEU A 62 -19.09 8.88 1.27
N ALA A 63 -18.89 9.93 2.11
CA ALA A 63 -19.95 10.51 2.92
C ALA A 63 -21.13 11.05 2.07
N ARG A 64 -20.81 11.63 0.90
CA ARG A 64 -21.83 12.05 -0.06
C ARG A 64 -22.61 10.88 -0.64
N ASP A 65 -21.92 9.75 -0.91
CA ASP A 65 -22.55 8.55 -1.43
C ASP A 65 -23.50 7.92 -0.39
N PHE A 66 -23.12 7.86 0.89
CA PHE A 66 -24.04 7.46 1.99
C PHE A 66 -25.28 8.36 2.06
N LYS A 67 -25.09 9.68 1.95
CA LYS A 67 -26.23 10.62 1.95
C LYS A 67 -27.14 10.39 0.75
N LYS A 68 -26.59 10.18 -0.44
CA LYS A 68 -27.37 9.96 -1.67
C LYS A 68 -28.11 8.62 -1.66
N ALA A 69 -27.46 7.56 -1.19
CA ALA A 69 -28.00 6.20 -1.26
C ALA A 69 -29.04 5.90 -0.15
N ALA A 70 -28.86 6.47 1.04
CA ALA A 70 -29.69 6.13 2.21
C ALA A 70 -30.12 7.35 3.06
N GLY A 71 -29.88 8.59 2.60
CA GLY A 71 -30.17 9.78 3.40
C GLY A 71 -29.27 9.97 4.63
N LEU A 72 -28.30 9.09 4.85
CA LEU A 72 -27.43 9.08 6.02
C LEU A 72 -26.38 10.18 5.95
N ARG A 73 -26.23 10.95 7.03
CA ARG A 73 -25.25 12.02 7.12
C ARG A 73 -24.07 11.58 7.99
N ILE A 74 -22.90 11.54 7.40
CA ILE A 74 -21.63 11.29 8.10
C ILE A 74 -21.06 12.62 8.59
N ASP A 75 -20.81 12.75 9.89
CA ASP A 75 -20.13 13.92 10.46
C ASP A 75 -18.62 13.81 10.24
N MET A 76 -18.14 14.45 9.17
CA MET A 76 -16.72 14.50 8.80
C MET A 76 -15.87 15.37 9.75
N GLN A 77 -16.51 16.20 10.59
CA GLN A 77 -15.85 17.06 11.58
C GLN A 77 -15.82 16.42 12.97
N SER A 78 -16.39 15.22 13.14
CA SER A 78 -16.31 14.52 14.42
C SER A 78 -14.85 14.27 14.83
N PRO A 79 -14.51 14.37 16.13
CA PRO A 79 -13.15 14.09 16.61
C PRO A 79 -12.65 12.71 16.18
N GLN A 80 -13.53 11.71 16.13
CA GLN A 80 -13.22 10.36 15.70
C GLN A 80 -12.80 10.30 14.22
N MET A 81 -13.50 11.01 13.34
CA MET A 81 -13.20 11.03 11.90
C MET A 81 -11.89 11.80 11.63
N ILE A 82 -11.68 12.93 12.31
CA ILE A 82 -10.42 13.68 12.23
C ILE A 82 -9.24 12.82 12.70
N ALA A 83 -9.37 12.16 13.85
CA ALA A 83 -8.35 11.26 14.37
C ALA A 83 -8.04 10.10 13.42
N LEU A 84 -9.06 9.52 12.80
CA LEU A 84 -8.91 8.46 11.81
C LEU A 84 -8.11 8.95 10.59
N VAL A 85 -8.45 10.10 10.03
CA VAL A 85 -7.73 10.67 8.87
C VAL A 85 -6.27 10.89 9.22
N ASN A 86 -5.97 11.49 10.37
CA ASN A 86 -4.60 11.74 10.82
C ASN A 86 -3.82 10.44 11.03
N LYS A 87 -4.44 9.42 11.66
CA LYS A 87 -3.86 8.09 11.82
C LYS A 87 -3.52 7.46 10.48
N LEU A 88 -4.46 7.46 9.53
CA LEU A 88 -4.25 6.91 8.20
C LEU A 88 -3.09 7.62 7.47
N VAL A 89 -2.99 8.95 7.56
CA VAL A 89 -1.87 9.70 6.97
C VAL A 89 -0.54 9.26 7.57
N GLN A 90 -0.47 9.15 8.90
CA GLN A 90 0.77 8.73 9.59
C GLN A 90 1.19 7.31 9.19
N GLU A 91 0.26 6.37 9.12
CA GLU A 91 0.55 5.01 8.63
C GLU A 91 1.17 5.00 7.23
N LYS A 92 0.73 5.89 6.33
CA LYS A 92 1.30 5.98 4.97
C LYS A 92 2.70 6.60 4.97
N VAL A 93 2.97 7.54 5.87
CA VAL A 93 4.30 8.09 6.10
C VAL A 93 5.26 7.01 6.61
N ASP A 94 4.80 6.17 7.53
CA ASP A 94 5.64 5.11 8.10
C ASP A 94 5.95 4.03 7.04
N VAL A 95 4.96 3.63 6.25
CA VAL A 95 5.15 2.65 5.17
C VAL A 95 6.11 3.14 4.10
N ILE A 96 6.05 4.42 3.67
CA ILE A 96 6.91 4.91 2.59
C ILE A 96 8.40 4.91 2.98
N LYS A 97 8.71 5.16 4.24
CA LYS A 97 10.08 5.12 4.77
C LYS A 97 10.73 3.74 4.66
N THR A 98 9.92 2.68 4.61
CA THR A 98 10.46 1.32 4.49
C THR A 98 11.06 1.03 3.11
N LEU A 99 10.68 1.77 2.06
CA LEU A 99 11.15 1.54 0.70
C LEU A 99 12.68 1.70 0.55
N PRO A 100 13.30 2.83 0.98
CA PRO A 100 14.74 2.99 0.89
C PRO A 100 15.50 1.94 1.69
N ASN A 101 15.07 1.64 2.92
CA ASN A 101 15.71 0.66 3.79
C ASN A 101 15.67 -0.75 3.20
N ASN A 102 14.50 -1.17 2.71
CA ASN A 102 14.36 -2.47 2.06
C ASN A 102 15.19 -2.56 0.77
N ALA A 103 15.30 -1.47 0.01
CA ALA A 103 16.12 -1.41 -1.18
C ALA A 103 17.62 -1.51 -0.86
N ALA A 104 18.10 -0.89 0.23
CA ALA A 104 19.47 -1.02 0.70
C ALA A 104 19.82 -2.49 1.02
N LEU A 105 18.96 -3.16 1.79
CA LEU A 105 19.16 -4.57 2.15
C LEU A 105 19.16 -5.49 0.92
N GLU A 106 18.26 -5.25 -0.03
CA GLU A 106 18.20 -6.05 -1.26
C GLU A 106 19.43 -5.79 -2.15
N ALA A 107 19.87 -4.54 -2.28
CA ALA A 107 21.08 -4.19 -3.01
C ALA A 107 22.31 -4.85 -2.40
N GLN A 108 22.42 -4.89 -1.07
CA GLN A 108 23.50 -5.58 -0.36
C GLN A 108 23.52 -7.08 -0.67
N LYS A 109 22.35 -7.74 -0.61
CA LYS A 109 22.23 -9.18 -0.94
C LYS A 109 22.62 -9.46 -2.38
N LEU A 110 22.13 -8.65 -3.34
CA LEU A 110 22.46 -8.79 -4.75
C LEU A 110 23.96 -8.56 -5.00
N SER A 111 24.56 -7.54 -4.39
CA SER A 111 25.98 -7.28 -4.50
C SER A 111 26.82 -8.45 -3.98
N ALA A 112 26.45 -9.03 -2.84
CA ALA A 112 27.12 -10.22 -2.31
C ALA A 112 26.98 -11.44 -3.24
N GLN A 113 25.81 -11.63 -3.86
CA GLN A 113 25.61 -12.69 -4.84
C GLN A 113 26.42 -12.47 -6.12
N ILE A 114 26.48 -11.23 -6.64
CA ILE A 114 27.27 -10.86 -7.82
C ILE A 114 28.74 -11.22 -7.61
N ALA A 115 29.29 -10.95 -6.42
CA ALA A 115 30.66 -11.25 -6.09
C ALA A 115 31.00 -12.76 -6.10
N LEU A 116 30.00 -13.63 -5.98
CA LEU A 116 30.16 -15.10 -5.92
C LEU A 116 29.79 -15.81 -7.23
N GLU A 117 29.14 -15.15 -8.15
CA GLU A 117 28.60 -15.77 -9.36
C GLU A 117 29.41 -15.40 -10.60
N THR A 118 29.37 -16.26 -11.62
CA THR A 118 30.00 -16.06 -12.93
C THR A 118 29.03 -16.40 -14.07
N GLY A 119 29.36 -15.95 -15.29
CA GLY A 119 28.58 -16.25 -16.48
C GLY A 119 27.21 -15.59 -16.53
N ALA A 120 26.24 -16.20 -17.20
CA ALA A 120 24.92 -15.63 -17.46
C ALA A 120 24.12 -15.26 -16.19
N ARG A 121 24.33 -15.98 -15.09
CA ARG A 121 23.70 -15.67 -13.81
C ARG A 121 24.25 -14.39 -13.21
N HIS A 122 25.56 -14.16 -13.31
CA HIS A 122 26.22 -12.91 -12.92
C HIS A 122 25.62 -11.73 -13.67
N GLU A 123 25.53 -11.79 -15.01
CA GLU A 123 24.96 -10.74 -15.84
C GLU A 123 23.48 -10.44 -15.47
N THR A 124 22.70 -11.48 -15.19
CA THR A 124 21.32 -11.33 -14.74
C THR A 124 21.22 -10.59 -13.40
N LEU A 125 22.11 -10.90 -12.44
CA LEU A 125 22.15 -10.22 -11.14
C LEU A 125 22.58 -8.77 -11.26
N VAL A 126 23.60 -8.49 -12.09
CA VAL A 126 24.07 -7.13 -12.39
C VAL A 126 22.94 -6.30 -13.02
N ALA A 127 22.25 -6.84 -14.02
CA ALA A 127 21.10 -6.17 -14.63
C ALA A 127 19.98 -5.90 -13.62
N LYS A 128 19.72 -6.83 -12.70
CA LYS A 128 18.70 -6.66 -11.66
C LYS A 128 19.04 -5.54 -10.68
N ILE A 129 20.28 -5.43 -10.20
CA ILE A 129 20.68 -4.38 -9.26
C ILE A 129 20.69 -3.01 -9.94
N GLN A 130 21.09 -2.94 -11.20
CA GLN A 130 21.08 -1.72 -12.00
C GLN A 130 19.68 -1.28 -12.46
N GLY A 131 18.64 -2.10 -12.24
CA GLY A 131 17.27 -1.81 -12.63
C GLY A 131 16.98 -1.93 -14.13
N MET A 132 17.83 -2.65 -14.89
CA MET A 132 17.62 -2.94 -16.32
C MET A 132 16.49 -3.97 -16.55
N THR A 133 16.21 -4.84 -15.58
CA THR A 133 14.98 -5.64 -15.52
C THR A 133 13.98 -4.93 -14.62
N PRO A 134 12.65 -5.17 -14.71
CA PRO A 134 11.66 -4.52 -13.84
C PRO A 134 12.14 -4.55 -12.38
N GLY A 135 12.73 -3.43 -11.94
CA GLY A 135 13.57 -3.36 -10.75
C GLY A 135 12.77 -3.55 -9.47
N TYR A 136 13.37 -4.16 -8.47
CA TYR A 136 12.81 -4.35 -7.14
C TYR A 136 12.20 -3.06 -6.55
N PRO A 137 12.84 -1.87 -6.61
CA PRO A 137 12.24 -0.66 -6.08
C PRO A 137 10.91 -0.28 -6.75
N GLU A 138 10.79 -0.39 -8.07
CA GLU A 138 9.56 -0.05 -8.79
C GLU A 138 8.44 -1.07 -8.54
N TYR A 139 8.77 -2.36 -8.52
CA TYR A 139 7.82 -3.42 -8.20
C TYR A 139 7.31 -3.31 -6.76
N ALA A 140 8.22 -3.10 -5.80
CA ALA A 140 7.86 -2.91 -4.40
C ALA A 140 6.98 -1.66 -4.21
N ALA A 141 7.35 -0.54 -4.83
CA ALA A 141 6.59 0.69 -4.81
C ALA A 141 5.17 0.51 -5.37
N ARG A 142 5.03 -0.21 -6.49
CA ARG A 142 3.73 -0.51 -7.11
C ARG A 142 2.85 -1.36 -6.19
N ARG A 143 3.43 -2.39 -5.57
CA ARG A 143 2.73 -3.28 -4.64
C ARG A 143 2.27 -2.54 -3.39
N ILE A 144 3.15 -1.71 -2.80
CA ILE A 144 2.83 -0.89 -1.64
C ILE A 144 1.73 0.10 -1.99
N ALA A 145 1.88 0.88 -3.08
CA ALA A 145 0.87 1.85 -3.49
C ALA A 145 -0.52 1.23 -3.63
N ARG A 146 -0.62 0.06 -4.27
CA ARG A 146 -1.89 -0.66 -4.44
C ARG A 146 -2.47 -1.12 -3.10
N THR A 147 -1.65 -1.73 -2.26
CA THR A 147 -2.07 -2.23 -0.94
C THR A 147 -2.56 -1.09 -0.06
N GLU A 148 -1.82 0.03 -0.01
CA GLU A 148 -2.14 1.14 0.86
C GLU A 148 -3.40 1.92 0.41
N VAL A 149 -3.64 2.02 -0.90
CA VAL A 149 -4.90 2.57 -1.42
C VAL A 149 -6.09 1.69 -1.00
N ALA A 150 -5.99 0.38 -1.20
CA ALA A 150 -7.06 -0.56 -0.85
C ALA A 150 -7.37 -0.56 0.67
N ARG A 151 -6.32 -0.61 1.51
CA ARG A 151 -6.47 -0.54 2.97
C ARG A 151 -7.12 0.75 3.43
N THR A 152 -6.68 1.89 2.87
CA THR A 152 -7.26 3.20 3.20
C THR A 152 -8.74 3.25 2.86
N GLN A 153 -9.12 2.80 1.67
CA GLN A 153 -10.52 2.76 1.24
C GLN A 153 -11.35 1.84 2.15
N SER A 154 -10.87 0.63 2.44
CA SER A 154 -11.53 -0.32 3.34
C SER A 154 -11.78 0.29 4.72
N THR A 155 -10.76 0.92 5.31
CA THR A 155 -10.87 1.54 6.64
C THR A 155 -11.84 2.72 6.66
N LEU A 156 -11.85 3.56 5.61
CA LEU A 156 -12.81 4.67 5.50
C LEU A 156 -14.25 4.16 5.36
N VAL A 157 -14.49 3.16 4.52
CA VAL A 157 -15.83 2.56 4.35
C VAL A 157 -16.32 1.99 5.66
N GLN A 158 -15.51 1.20 6.35
CA GLN A 158 -15.85 0.64 7.66
C GLN A 158 -16.20 1.74 8.67
N ALA A 159 -15.31 2.72 8.86
CA ALA A 159 -15.51 3.77 9.87
C ALA A 159 -16.77 4.62 9.60
N GLN A 160 -17.01 4.96 8.34
CA GLN A 160 -18.21 5.73 7.97
C GLN A 160 -19.48 4.91 8.11
N ALA A 161 -19.50 3.65 7.70
CA ALA A 161 -20.64 2.75 7.90
C ALA A 161 -20.96 2.60 9.39
N GLN A 162 -19.96 2.29 10.21
CA GLN A 162 -20.15 2.13 11.65
C GLN A 162 -20.55 3.42 12.37
N SER A 163 -20.13 4.61 11.90
CA SER A 163 -20.53 5.90 12.47
C SER A 163 -22.03 6.19 12.33
N VAL A 164 -22.71 5.50 11.43
CA VAL A 164 -24.17 5.59 11.23
C VAL A 164 -24.91 4.29 11.57
N GLY A 165 -24.25 3.41 12.37
CA GLY A 165 -24.87 2.19 12.91
C GLY A 165 -24.90 1.01 11.93
N ILE A 166 -24.19 1.08 10.79
CA ILE A 166 -24.11 -0.02 9.83
C ILE A 166 -22.88 -0.85 10.10
N ASP A 167 -23.07 -2.13 10.47
CA ASP A 167 -21.99 -3.06 10.72
C ASP A 167 -21.89 -4.17 9.66
N GLN A 168 -22.94 -4.39 8.88
CA GLN A 168 -22.97 -5.43 7.86
C GLN A 168 -22.59 -4.89 6.48
N TYR A 169 -21.94 -5.74 5.70
CA TYR A 169 -21.58 -5.45 4.31
C TYR A 169 -21.60 -6.72 3.46
N VAL A 170 -21.71 -6.56 2.15
CA VAL A 170 -21.45 -7.61 1.17
C VAL A 170 -20.00 -7.52 0.73
N TRP A 171 -19.29 -8.64 0.79
CA TRP A 171 -17.94 -8.76 0.24
C TRP A 171 -18.01 -8.82 -1.29
N HIS A 172 -17.23 -7.97 -1.99
CA HIS A 172 -17.11 -8.01 -3.43
C HIS A 172 -15.64 -8.15 -3.85
N THR A 173 -15.42 -8.96 -4.90
CA THR A 173 -14.15 -9.05 -5.61
C THR A 173 -14.19 -8.23 -6.89
N VAL A 174 -13.03 -8.07 -7.54
CA VAL A 174 -12.96 -7.45 -8.87
C VAL A 174 -13.14 -8.48 -10.01
N GLU A 175 -13.45 -9.73 -9.67
CA GLU A 175 -13.80 -10.83 -10.58
C GLU A 175 -12.77 -11.12 -11.69
N ASP A 176 -11.47 -10.77 -11.48
CA ASP A 176 -10.41 -11.10 -12.43
C ASP A 176 -9.57 -12.33 -11.99
N GLU A 177 -8.79 -12.86 -12.91
CA GLU A 177 -7.95 -14.05 -12.72
C GLU A 177 -6.91 -13.92 -11.60
N SER A 178 -6.61 -12.70 -11.15
CA SER A 178 -5.64 -12.45 -10.08
C SER A 178 -6.29 -12.46 -8.69
N VAL A 179 -7.59 -12.69 -8.58
CA VAL A 179 -8.28 -12.83 -7.27
C VAL A 179 -7.91 -14.21 -6.69
N ARG A 180 -7.47 -14.22 -5.43
CA ARG A 180 -7.17 -15.46 -4.73
C ARG A 180 -8.43 -16.33 -4.57
N ALA A 181 -8.32 -17.65 -4.67
CA ALA A 181 -9.46 -18.55 -4.50
C ALA A 181 -10.19 -18.36 -3.17
N SER A 182 -9.46 -18.11 -2.06
CA SER A 182 -10.05 -17.79 -0.75
C SER A 182 -10.88 -16.50 -0.76
N HIS A 183 -10.46 -15.48 -1.51
CA HIS A 183 -11.22 -14.24 -1.66
C HIS A 183 -12.41 -14.40 -2.61
N GLN A 184 -12.24 -15.18 -3.68
CA GLN A 184 -13.33 -15.47 -4.60
C GLN A 184 -14.46 -16.23 -3.90
N ALA A 185 -14.13 -17.14 -2.98
CA ALA A 185 -15.10 -17.84 -2.16
C ALA A 185 -15.87 -16.93 -1.19
N MET A 186 -15.40 -15.70 -0.96
CA MET A 186 -16.08 -14.69 -0.14
C MET A 186 -17.03 -13.81 -0.94
N ASP A 187 -16.91 -13.78 -2.26
CA ASP A 187 -17.72 -12.90 -3.11
C ASP A 187 -19.21 -13.11 -2.89
N GLY A 188 -19.97 -12.02 -2.76
CA GLY A 188 -21.41 -12.04 -2.47
C GLY A 188 -21.79 -12.39 -1.04
N LYS A 189 -20.87 -12.76 -0.15
CA LYS A 189 -21.20 -13.08 1.24
C LYS A 189 -21.46 -11.84 2.08
N VAL A 190 -22.46 -11.93 2.94
CA VAL A 190 -22.72 -10.94 3.99
C VAL A 190 -21.76 -11.18 5.15
N CYS A 191 -21.02 -10.14 5.54
CA CYS A 191 -20.03 -10.13 6.60
C CYS A 191 -20.28 -8.97 7.57
N SER A 192 -19.58 -8.95 8.71
CA SER A 192 -19.62 -7.88 9.71
C SER A 192 -18.28 -7.16 9.77
N PHE A 193 -18.29 -5.83 9.90
CA PHE A 193 -17.09 -5.03 10.09
C PHE A 193 -16.45 -5.25 11.47
N SER A 194 -17.29 -5.41 12.51
CA SER A 194 -16.82 -5.63 13.89
C SER A 194 -16.34 -7.06 14.14
N ASN A 195 -16.79 -8.02 13.32
CA ASN A 195 -16.36 -9.41 13.38
C ASN A 195 -15.93 -9.89 11.99
N PRO A 196 -14.71 -9.52 11.54
CA PRO A 196 -14.22 -9.87 10.22
C PRO A 196 -14.24 -11.38 9.97
N PRO A 197 -14.59 -11.85 8.75
CA PRO A 197 -14.64 -13.26 8.43
C PRO A 197 -13.24 -13.88 8.40
N GLU A 198 -13.17 -15.17 8.69
CA GLU A 198 -11.99 -15.97 8.38
C GLU A 198 -11.91 -16.18 6.87
N VAL A 199 -10.88 -15.60 6.24
CA VAL A 199 -10.67 -15.67 4.78
C VAL A 199 -9.63 -16.71 4.40
N GLU A 200 -8.65 -16.89 5.28
CA GLU A 200 -7.62 -17.93 5.19
C GLU A 200 -7.47 -18.56 6.59
N PRO A 201 -7.02 -19.81 6.73
CA PRO A 201 -6.90 -20.46 8.03
C PRO A 201 -6.17 -19.58 9.06
N GLY A 202 -6.85 -19.23 10.14
CA GLY A 202 -6.35 -18.37 11.22
C GLY A 202 -6.22 -16.88 10.88
N LYS A 203 -6.70 -16.43 9.70
CA LYS A 203 -6.59 -15.02 9.27
C LYS A 203 -7.96 -14.38 9.07
N TYR A 204 -8.23 -13.38 9.88
CA TYR A 204 -9.49 -12.63 9.94
C TYR A 204 -9.26 -11.20 9.45
N TYR A 205 -9.92 -10.77 8.38
CA TYR A 205 -9.81 -9.41 7.87
C TYR A 205 -10.98 -9.02 6.95
N ASN A 206 -11.22 -7.73 6.87
CA ASN A 206 -12.17 -7.13 5.94
C ASN A 206 -11.56 -7.02 4.51
N PRO A 207 -12.38 -6.91 3.45
CA PRO A 207 -11.90 -6.79 2.07
C PRO A 207 -11.00 -5.56 1.94
N GLY A 208 -9.90 -5.70 1.17
CA GLY A 208 -8.86 -4.66 1.07
C GLY A 208 -7.81 -4.68 2.18
N GLY A 209 -8.00 -5.46 3.25
CA GLY A 209 -7.12 -5.48 4.43
C GLY A 209 -5.78 -6.17 4.26
N THR A 210 -5.59 -7.00 3.23
CA THR A 210 -4.37 -7.76 3.02
C THR A 210 -3.58 -7.31 1.79
N TYR A 211 -2.35 -7.84 1.65
CA TYR A 211 -1.43 -7.50 0.56
C TYR A 211 -2.03 -7.67 -0.82
N ASN A 212 -1.93 -6.61 -1.66
CA ASN A 212 -2.33 -6.61 -3.06
C ASN A 212 -3.80 -7.02 -3.29
N CYS A 213 -4.64 -6.91 -2.26
CA CYS A 213 -6.06 -7.17 -2.33
C CYS A 213 -6.78 -6.03 -3.05
N ARG A 214 -7.78 -6.39 -3.87
CA ARG A 214 -8.62 -5.44 -4.61
C ARG A 214 -10.12 -5.66 -4.32
N CYS A 215 -10.41 -6.52 -3.34
CA CYS A 215 -11.77 -6.70 -2.86
C CYS A 215 -12.24 -5.46 -2.11
N PHE A 216 -13.53 -5.25 -2.06
CA PHE A 216 -14.15 -4.11 -1.39
C PHE A 216 -15.44 -4.52 -0.67
N ALA A 217 -15.80 -3.74 0.34
CA ALA A 217 -17.03 -3.90 1.08
C ALA A 217 -18.11 -2.97 0.50
N VAL A 218 -19.31 -3.49 0.30
CA VAL A 218 -20.51 -2.70 0.04
C VAL A 218 -21.38 -2.75 1.29
N PRO A 219 -21.45 -1.68 2.11
CA PRO A 219 -22.28 -1.65 3.31
C PRO A 219 -23.74 -1.95 3.01
N LEU A 220 -24.38 -2.76 3.83
CA LEU A 220 -25.82 -3.02 3.74
C LEU A 220 -26.58 -1.82 4.33
N LEU A 221 -27.01 -0.95 3.44
CA LEU A 221 -27.79 0.23 3.81
C LEU A 221 -29.18 -0.18 4.28
N PRO A 222 -29.76 0.47 5.31
CA PRO A 222 -31.13 0.24 5.67
C PRO A 222 -32.03 0.56 4.47
N ASN A 223 -32.95 -0.33 4.14
CA ASN A 223 -33.94 -0.05 3.12
C ASN A 223 -34.72 1.18 3.58
N ASN A 224 -34.74 2.22 2.76
CA ASN A 224 -35.68 3.32 2.97
C ASN A 224 -37.08 2.73 2.85
N ALA A 225 -37.74 2.56 3.99
CA ALA A 225 -39.15 2.21 4.06
C ALA A 225 -40.02 3.34 3.49
#